data_2bd092259d6a65ca8633eb6ce69e4f61
#
_entry.id   2bd092259d6a65ca8633eb6ce69e4f61
#
_cell.length_a   1.000
_cell.length_b   1.000
_cell.length_c   1.000
_cell.angle_alpha   90.00
_cell.angle_beta   90.00
_cell.angle_gamma   90.00
#
_symmetry.space_group_name_H-M   'P 1'
#
loop_
_entity.id
_entity.type
_entity.pdbx_description
1 polymer ?
#
loop_
_entity_poly.entity_id
_entity_poly.type
_entity_poly.pdbx_seq_one_letter_code
_entity_poly.pdbx_strand_id
1 'polypeptide(L)'
;MKKNLLALGIILMSALTFTACSDDDDFYDGKQPEVSTTDVYVSCAGNFGANDGTVGILDYNIQARPTAPFLYRNAYQEQNGIKIGDAQDLIVFGDKVVVACTTSSKIEVLNRVGKVEQTIKLHNVEPRYLATDGKYVYFSAYSGKVYKMNPNDKVKPMVDSVVVGDHPEAISI
;
A
#
# COMPACT_ATOMS: atom_id res chain seq x y z
N MET A 1 43.74 1.54 -74.79
CA MET A 1 43.33 0.47 -73.87
C MET A 1 43.36 1.02 -72.45
N LYS A 2 42.29 1.60 -72.02
CA LYS A 2 42.18 2.27 -70.74
C LYS A 2 41.09 1.56 -69.96
N LYS A 3 41.45 0.90 -68.91
CA LYS A 3 40.57 0.05 -68.14
C LYS A 3 40.02 0.82 -66.92
N ASN A 4 38.80 0.75 -66.83
CA ASN A 4 37.97 1.32 -65.76
C ASN A 4 38.34 0.72 -64.41
N LEU A 5 38.99 1.51 -63.63
CA LEU A 5 39.28 1.20 -62.21
C LEU A 5 38.60 2.23 -61.37
N LEU A 6 37.28 2.29 -61.49
CA LEU A 6 36.53 3.37 -60.92
C LEU A 6 35.17 2.91 -60.38
N ALA A 7 35.17 1.75 -59.73
CA ALA A 7 33.89 1.28 -59.14
C ALA A 7 34.04 0.42 -57.92
N LEU A 8 35.15 0.54 -57.19
CA LEU A 8 35.27 -0.31 -55.99
C LEU A 8 35.63 0.48 -54.72
N GLY A 9 35.31 1.74 -54.70
CA GLY A 9 35.74 2.59 -53.59
C GLY A 9 34.66 3.20 -52.78
N ILE A 10 33.43 2.87 -52.97
CA ILE A 10 32.35 3.59 -52.27
C ILE A 10 31.26 2.61 -51.91
N ILE A 11 31.44 1.86 -50.92
CA ILE A 11 30.36 1.44 -50.01
C ILE A 11 31.06 0.82 -48.79
N LEU A 12 31.91 1.61 -48.16
CA LEU A 12 32.14 1.45 -46.74
C LEU A 12 31.29 2.53 -46.04
N MET A 13 30.02 2.55 -46.38
CA MET A 13 29.07 3.21 -45.54
C MET A 13 28.98 2.37 -44.27
N SER A 14 29.67 2.88 -43.30
CA SER A 14 29.47 2.62 -41.88
C SER A 14 28.01 2.31 -41.60
N ALA A 15 27.70 1.03 -41.49
CA ALA A 15 26.60 0.59 -40.65
C ALA A 15 26.98 1.00 -39.26
N LEU A 16 26.68 2.25 -38.89
CA LEU A 16 26.43 2.63 -37.54
C LEU A 16 25.19 1.84 -37.13
N THR A 17 25.41 0.62 -36.74
CA THR A 17 24.47 -0.09 -35.95
C THR A 17 24.29 0.77 -34.69
N PHE A 18 23.22 1.55 -34.69
CA PHE A 18 22.63 1.96 -33.45
C PHE A 18 22.26 0.64 -32.79
N THR A 19 23.11 0.16 -31.93
CA THR A 19 22.68 -0.68 -30.83
C THR A 19 21.86 0.26 -29.95
N ALA A 20 20.62 0.53 -30.38
CA ALA A 20 19.60 0.92 -29.44
C ALA A 20 19.66 -0.11 -28.33
N CYS A 21 19.81 0.33 -27.13
CA CYS A 21 19.69 -0.48 -25.95
C CYS A 21 18.42 -1.30 -26.08
N SER A 22 18.56 -2.53 -26.44
CA SER A 22 17.53 -3.56 -26.36
C SER A 22 17.78 -4.41 -25.10
N ASP A 23 18.31 -3.77 -24.06
CA ASP A 23 18.42 -4.42 -22.75
C ASP A 23 17.05 -4.55 -22.07
N ASP A 24 15.98 -4.08 -22.73
CA ASP A 24 14.62 -4.27 -22.26
C ASP A 24 13.99 -5.61 -22.69
N ASP A 25 14.65 -6.36 -23.58
CA ASP A 25 14.11 -7.63 -24.08
C ASP A 25 14.36 -8.81 -23.11
N ASP A 26 15.27 -8.67 -22.16
CA ASP A 26 15.50 -9.68 -21.13
C ASP A 26 14.41 -9.70 -20.05
N PHE A 27 13.48 -8.74 -20.08
CA PHE A 27 12.37 -8.71 -19.12
C PHE A 27 11.18 -9.61 -19.51
N TYR A 28 11.20 -10.15 -20.74
CA TYR A 28 10.19 -11.10 -21.22
C TYR A 28 10.85 -12.38 -21.72
N ASP A 29 11.32 -13.21 -20.80
CA ASP A 29 11.72 -14.60 -21.12
C ASP A 29 10.52 -15.53 -21.39
N GLY A 30 9.33 -14.97 -21.55
CA GLY A 30 8.07 -15.70 -21.70
C GLY A 30 7.57 -16.36 -20.43
N LYS A 31 8.31 -16.28 -19.33
CA LYS A 31 7.83 -16.65 -18.01
C LYS A 31 7.20 -15.42 -17.39
N GLN A 32 5.89 -15.41 -17.32
CA GLN A 32 5.22 -14.43 -16.46
C GLN A 32 5.81 -14.58 -15.07
N PRO A 33 6.19 -13.45 -14.40
CA PRO A 33 6.62 -13.54 -13.01
C PRO A 33 5.55 -14.31 -12.24
N GLU A 34 5.95 -15.28 -11.43
CA GLU A 34 5.03 -15.92 -10.49
C GLU A 34 4.53 -14.79 -9.61
N VAL A 35 3.33 -14.31 -9.91
CA VAL A 35 2.65 -13.32 -9.07
C VAL A 35 2.26 -14.08 -7.81
N SER A 36 3.12 -14.01 -6.81
CA SER A 36 2.71 -14.38 -5.47
C SER A 36 1.48 -13.54 -5.14
N THR A 37 0.37 -14.15 -4.73
CA THR A 37 -0.80 -13.46 -4.23
C THR A 37 -0.40 -12.65 -3.01
N THR A 38 0.04 -11.41 -3.25
CA THR A 38 0.28 -10.47 -2.18
C THR A 38 -1.03 -9.73 -1.98
N ASP A 39 -1.66 -9.93 -0.84
CA ASP A 39 -2.87 -9.21 -0.49
C ASP A 39 -2.58 -7.71 -0.46
N VAL A 40 -3.31 -6.94 -1.26
CA VAL A 40 -3.30 -5.49 -1.22
C VAL A 40 -4.50 -5.04 -0.40
N TYR A 41 -4.24 -4.33 0.69
CA TYR A 41 -5.28 -3.77 1.53
C TYR A 41 -5.65 -2.37 1.07
N VAL A 42 -6.96 -2.09 1.04
CA VAL A 42 -7.50 -0.80 0.63
C VAL A 42 -8.40 -0.26 1.72
N SER A 43 -8.07 0.93 2.26
CA SER A 43 -8.97 1.68 3.12
C SER A 43 -9.87 2.58 2.30
N CYS A 44 -11.15 2.61 2.64
CA CYS A 44 -12.12 3.54 2.08
C CYS A 44 -12.75 4.29 3.24
N ALA A 45 -12.53 5.59 3.33
CA ALA A 45 -13.03 6.41 4.43
C ALA A 45 -14.58 6.50 4.47
N GLY A 46 -15.22 6.28 3.32
CA GLY A 46 -16.66 6.44 3.20
C GLY A 46 -17.06 7.91 3.07
N ASN A 47 -18.32 8.22 3.36
CA ASN A 47 -18.82 9.58 3.38
C ASN A 47 -18.44 10.27 4.71
N PHE A 48 -18.00 11.51 4.64
CA PHE A 48 -17.62 12.27 5.83
C PHE A 48 -18.75 12.30 6.88
N GLY A 49 -18.42 11.88 8.10
CA GLY A 49 -19.37 11.83 9.22
C GLY A 49 -20.40 10.69 9.19
N ALA A 50 -20.46 9.90 8.11
CA ALA A 50 -21.42 8.80 8.00
C ALA A 50 -20.93 7.50 8.68
N ASN A 51 -19.65 7.40 9.03
CA ASN A 51 -19.01 6.20 9.61
C ASN A 51 -19.31 4.94 8.79
N ASP A 52 -19.30 5.07 7.47
CA ASP A 52 -19.66 4.02 6.52
C ASP A 52 -18.47 3.50 5.69
N GLY A 53 -17.27 3.79 6.14
CA GLY A 53 -16.05 3.31 5.54
C GLY A 53 -15.85 1.80 5.63
N THR A 54 -14.84 1.32 4.93
CA THR A 54 -14.51 -0.10 4.87
C THR A 54 -13.02 -0.35 4.69
N VAL A 55 -12.60 -1.56 5.01
CA VAL A 55 -11.30 -2.11 4.63
C VAL A 55 -11.51 -3.33 3.76
N GLY A 56 -11.00 -3.26 2.56
CA GLY A 56 -11.06 -4.35 1.60
C GLY A 56 -9.71 -4.97 1.32
N ILE A 57 -9.75 -6.14 0.71
CA ILE A 57 -8.61 -6.84 0.17
C ILE A 57 -8.79 -6.92 -1.35
N LEU A 58 -7.77 -6.47 -2.07
CA LEU A 58 -7.66 -6.64 -3.51
C LEU A 58 -6.75 -7.84 -3.77
N ASP A 59 -7.33 -8.93 -4.20
CA ASP A 59 -6.61 -10.13 -4.64
C ASP A 59 -6.31 -10.02 -6.14
N TYR A 60 -5.03 -10.06 -6.49
CA TYR A 60 -4.58 -10.08 -7.86
C TYR A 60 -4.12 -11.48 -8.24
N ASN A 61 -4.80 -12.11 -9.21
CA ASN A 61 -4.42 -13.42 -9.72
C ASN A 61 -4.72 -13.54 -11.22
N ILE A 62 -3.73 -13.20 -12.04
CA ILE A 62 -3.86 -13.26 -13.51
C ILE A 62 -3.93 -14.70 -14.02
N GLN A 63 -3.30 -15.65 -13.33
CA GLN A 63 -3.27 -17.05 -13.76
C GLN A 63 -4.65 -17.69 -13.59
N ALA A 64 -5.33 -17.43 -12.46
CA ALA A 64 -6.68 -17.94 -12.23
C ALA A 64 -7.75 -17.11 -12.94
N ARG A 65 -7.50 -15.83 -13.18
CA ARG A 65 -8.48 -14.87 -13.73
C ARG A 65 -7.86 -13.99 -14.82
N PRO A 66 -7.51 -14.54 -16.00
CA PRO A 66 -6.78 -13.78 -17.03
C PRO A 66 -7.54 -12.58 -17.62
N THR A 67 -8.87 -12.59 -17.60
CA THR A 67 -9.71 -11.50 -18.12
C THR A 67 -10.13 -10.49 -17.06
N ALA A 68 -10.07 -10.86 -15.78
CA ALA A 68 -10.41 -10.01 -14.63
C ALA A 68 -9.49 -10.36 -13.46
N PRO A 69 -8.19 -10.00 -13.52
CA PRO A 69 -7.19 -10.48 -12.58
C PRO A 69 -7.38 -9.96 -11.15
N PHE A 70 -8.12 -8.87 -10.98
CA PHE A 70 -8.41 -8.28 -9.69
C PHE A 70 -9.75 -8.75 -9.15
N LEU A 71 -9.78 -9.13 -7.89
CA LEU A 71 -10.99 -9.39 -7.12
C LEU A 71 -10.95 -8.57 -5.83
N TYR A 72 -11.86 -7.62 -5.69
CA TYR A 72 -12.03 -6.85 -4.46
C TYR A 72 -13.05 -7.50 -3.55
N ARG A 73 -12.72 -7.61 -2.26
CA ARG A 73 -13.63 -8.07 -1.20
C ARG A 73 -13.66 -7.05 -0.07
N ASN A 74 -14.84 -6.77 0.47
CA ASN A 74 -14.98 -5.99 1.70
C ASN A 74 -14.66 -6.87 2.92
N ALA A 75 -13.37 -7.10 3.14
CA ALA A 75 -12.88 -8.06 4.11
C ALA A 75 -13.32 -7.73 5.54
N TYR A 76 -13.30 -6.44 5.92
CA TYR A 76 -13.72 -6.05 7.26
C TYR A 76 -15.18 -6.39 7.52
N GLN A 77 -16.09 -6.02 6.62
CA GLN A 77 -17.53 -6.27 6.81
C GLN A 77 -17.85 -7.77 6.74
N GLU A 78 -17.21 -8.51 5.85
CA GLU A 78 -17.37 -9.97 5.73
C GLU A 78 -16.97 -10.69 7.04
N GLN A 79 -15.87 -10.26 7.67
CA GLN A 79 -15.34 -10.90 8.87
C GLN A 79 -16.00 -10.45 10.17
N ASN A 80 -16.57 -9.25 10.23
CA ASN A 80 -17.04 -8.66 11.48
C ASN A 80 -18.55 -8.35 11.48
N GLY A 81 -19.23 -8.40 10.31
CA GLY A 81 -20.66 -8.14 10.18
C GLY A 81 -21.08 -6.68 10.35
N ILE A 82 -20.13 -5.77 10.51
CA ILE A 82 -20.34 -4.33 10.75
C ILE A 82 -19.42 -3.49 9.85
N LYS A 83 -19.70 -2.19 9.75
CA LYS A 83 -18.79 -1.22 9.12
C LYS A 83 -17.70 -0.80 10.10
N ILE A 84 -16.52 -0.45 9.58
CA ILE A 84 -15.38 -0.06 10.43
C ILE A 84 -15.51 1.36 11.01
N GLY A 85 -16.26 2.21 10.39
CA GLY A 85 -16.30 3.65 10.63
C GLY A 85 -15.72 4.38 9.41
N ASP A 86 -14.87 5.37 9.65
CA ASP A 86 -14.12 6.08 8.61
C ASP A 86 -12.67 5.58 8.57
N ALA A 87 -12.37 4.62 7.72
CA ALA A 87 -11.02 4.07 7.56
C ALA A 87 -10.12 5.06 6.79
N GLN A 88 -9.51 6.00 7.50
CA GLN A 88 -8.72 7.10 6.92
C GLN A 88 -7.39 6.62 6.33
N ASP A 89 -6.70 5.76 7.07
CA ASP A 89 -5.40 5.20 6.67
C ASP A 89 -5.22 3.81 7.23
N LEU A 90 -4.36 3.02 6.60
CA LEU A 90 -3.98 1.71 7.09
C LEU A 90 -2.51 1.40 6.82
N ILE A 91 -1.94 0.55 7.69
CA ILE A 91 -0.58 0.05 7.52
C ILE A 91 -0.50 -1.44 7.87
N VAL A 92 0.32 -2.16 7.13
CA VAL A 92 0.64 -3.55 7.45
C VAL A 92 1.77 -3.58 8.50
N PHE A 93 1.54 -4.28 9.60
CA PHE A 93 2.47 -4.42 10.71
C PHE A 93 2.62 -5.89 11.10
N GLY A 94 3.68 -6.54 10.64
CA GLY A 94 3.89 -7.99 10.82
C GLY A 94 2.74 -8.80 10.21
N ASP A 95 2.02 -9.54 11.01
CA ASP A 95 0.85 -10.34 10.64
C ASP A 95 -0.49 -9.58 10.80
N LYS A 96 -0.45 -8.28 11.07
CA LYS A 96 -1.61 -7.43 11.36
C LYS A 96 -1.79 -6.35 10.32
N VAL A 97 -3.01 -5.81 10.26
CA VAL A 97 -3.36 -4.57 9.57
C VAL A 97 -3.87 -3.60 10.60
N VAL A 98 -3.21 -2.45 10.74
CA VAL A 98 -3.59 -1.39 11.67
C VAL A 98 -4.30 -0.30 10.89
N VAL A 99 -5.48 0.13 11.36
CA VAL A 99 -6.35 1.08 10.65
C VAL A 99 -6.66 2.27 11.54
N ALA A 100 -6.41 3.47 11.03
CA ALA A 100 -6.79 4.73 11.67
C ALA A 100 -8.22 5.11 11.27
N CYS A 101 -9.09 5.32 12.26
CA CYS A 101 -10.47 5.76 12.08
C CYS A 101 -10.66 7.13 12.73
N THR A 102 -10.63 8.20 11.93
CA THR A 102 -10.56 9.59 12.40
C THR A 102 -11.77 10.00 13.22
N THR A 103 -12.95 10.11 12.58
CA THR A 103 -14.17 10.60 13.25
C THR A 103 -14.68 9.64 14.32
N SER A 104 -14.35 8.35 14.19
CA SER A 104 -14.65 7.33 15.20
C SER A 104 -13.67 7.35 16.39
N SER A 105 -12.62 8.19 16.34
CA SER A 105 -11.56 8.33 17.37
C SER A 105 -11.04 6.98 17.85
N LYS A 106 -10.62 6.11 16.94
CA LYS A 106 -10.12 4.77 17.27
C LYS A 106 -9.05 4.28 16.31
N ILE A 107 -8.27 3.33 16.79
CA ILE A 107 -7.43 2.46 15.96
C ILE A 107 -8.03 1.04 16.00
N GLU A 108 -8.18 0.43 14.85
CA GLU A 108 -8.51 -0.99 14.75
C GLU A 108 -7.25 -1.79 14.39
N VAL A 109 -7.04 -2.89 15.09
CA VAL A 109 -5.99 -3.87 14.77
C VAL A 109 -6.68 -5.12 14.27
N LEU A 110 -6.42 -5.45 13.01
CA LEU A 110 -7.02 -6.57 12.29
C LEU A 110 -5.96 -7.65 12.06
N ASN A 111 -6.39 -8.90 11.92
CA ASN A 111 -5.56 -9.93 11.31
C ASN A 111 -5.56 -9.81 9.77
N ARG A 112 -4.79 -10.64 9.10
CA ARG A 112 -4.62 -10.60 7.63
C ARG A 112 -5.89 -10.85 6.82
N VAL A 113 -6.92 -11.47 7.40
CA VAL A 113 -8.20 -11.70 6.70
C VAL A 113 -9.25 -10.63 7.01
N GLY A 114 -8.90 -9.56 7.76
CA GLY A 114 -9.79 -8.45 8.09
C GLY A 114 -10.61 -8.63 9.38
N LYS A 115 -10.33 -9.67 10.18
CA LYS A 115 -11.00 -9.86 11.48
C LYS A 115 -10.39 -8.97 12.54
N VAL A 116 -11.22 -8.25 13.30
CA VAL A 116 -10.79 -7.43 14.44
C VAL A 116 -10.18 -8.29 15.54
N GLU A 117 -8.97 -7.95 15.94
CA GLU A 117 -8.27 -8.51 17.10
C GLU A 117 -8.27 -7.56 18.29
N GLN A 118 -8.27 -6.26 18.02
CA GLN A 118 -8.32 -5.22 19.04
C GLN A 118 -8.92 -3.93 18.50
N THR A 119 -9.75 -3.27 19.32
CA THR A 119 -10.22 -1.90 19.10
C THR A 119 -9.64 -1.00 20.19
N ILE A 120 -8.86 0.00 19.81
CA ILE A 120 -8.24 0.98 20.71
C ILE A 120 -9.02 2.29 20.59
N LYS A 121 -9.85 2.58 21.60
CA LYS A 121 -10.61 3.84 21.68
C LYS A 121 -9.70 4.96 22.17
N LEU A 122 -9.67 6.08 21.47
CA LEU A 122 -8.73 7.18 21.69
C LEU A 122 -9.33 8.44 22.33
N HIS A 123 -10.63 8.49 22.56
CA HIS A 123 -11.31 9.61 23.25
C HIS A 123 -10.95 11.01 22.69
N ASN A 124 -11.49 11.35 21.52
CA ASN A 124 -11.31 12.65 20.84
C ASN A 124 -9.88 12.92 20.33
N VAL A 125 -9.14 11.89 19.93
CA VAL A 125 -7.80 12.05 19.40
C VAL A 125 -7.79 12.23 17.86
N GLU A 126 -8.74 11.68 17.14
CA GLU A 126 -8.92 11.80 15.70
C GLU A 126 -7.63 11.42 14.91
N PRO A 127 -7.25 10.12 14.91
CA PRO A 127 -6.03 9.64 14.24
C PRO A 127 -6.13 9.83 12.73
N ARG A 128 -4.99 10.16 12.07
CA ARG A 128 -4.96 10.48 10.64
C ARG A 128 -4.13 9.49 9.84
N TYR A 129 -2.82 9.58 9.87
CA TYR A 129 -1.91 8.79 9.07
C TYR A 129 -0.99 7.96 9.93
N LEU A 130 -0.59 6.82 9.40
CA LEU A 130 0.18 5.80 10.07
C LEU A 130 1.57 5.64 9.45
N ALA A 131 2.57 5.36 10.26
CA ALA A 131 3.88 4.91 9.84
C ALA A 131 4.42 3.84 10.79
N THR A 132 5.42 3.06 10.37
CA THR A 132 6.01 2.03 11.23
C THR A 132 7.51 1.90 11.01
N ASP A 133 8.24 1.67 12.11
CA ASP A 133 9.65 1.29 12.13
C ASP A 133 9.84 -0.25 12.20
N GLY A 134 8.75 -1.02 12.02
CA GLY A 134 8.72 -2.48 12.15
C GLY A 134 8.62 -2.97 13.59
N LYS A 135 8.84 -2.11 14.59
CA LYS A 135 8.73 -2.42 16.02
C LYS A 135 7.54 -1.74 16.67
N TYR A 136 7.21 -0.54 16.23
CA TYR A 136 6.09 0.26 16.68
C TYR A 136 5.32 0.83 15.49
N VAL A 137 4.08 1.20 15.73
CA VAL A 137 3.29 2.03 14.83
C VAL A 137 3.19 3.43 15.41
N TYR A 138 3.35 4.43 14.56
CA TYR A 138 3.19 5.84 14.88
C TYR A 138 1.99 6.37 14.12
N PHE A 139 1.26 7.31 14.72
CA PHE A 139 0.17 7.98 14.01
C PHE A 139 0.09 9.46 14.36
N SER A 140 -0.18 10.26 13.33
CA SER A 140 -0.55 11.66 13.48
C SER A 140 -2.02 11.78 13.89
N ALA A 141 -2.38 12.85 14.58
CA ALA A 141 -3.75 13.08 15.01
C ALA A 141 -4.10 14.56 15.07
N TYR A 142 -5.34 14.90 14.76
CA TYR A 142 -5.83 16.29 14.81
C TYR A 142 -5.77 16.93 16.20
N SER A 143 -5.52 16.14 17.23
CA SER A 143 -5.18 16.65 18.57
C SER A 143 -3.82 17.38 18.64
N GLY A 144 -3.11 17.59 17.53
CA GLY A 144 -1.82 18.27 17.47
C GLY A 144 -0.63 17.42 17.89
N LYS A 145 -0.78 16.11 17.90
CA LYS A 145 0.22 15.17 18.42
C LYS A 145 0.54 14.06 17.41
N VAL A 146 1.73 13.49 17.58
CA VAL A 146 2.09 12.18 17.06
C VAL A 146 2.14 11.20 18.24
N TYR A 147 1.54 10.05 18.05
CA TYR A 147 1.45 8.99 19.05
C TYR A 147 2.30 7.80 18.60
N LYS A 148 2.84 7.08 19.58
CA LYS A 148 3.55 5.82 19.41
C LYS A 148 2.77 4.70 20.09
N MET A 149 2.58 3.59 19.37
CA MET A 149 1.84 2.43 19.90
C MET A 149 2.52 1.10 19.53
N ASN A 150 2.22 0.09 20.33
CA ASN A 150 2.58 -1.30 20.06
C ASN A 150 1.29 -2.11 19.79
N PRO A 151 1.00 -2.47 18.53
CA PRO A 151 -0.20 -3.24 18.18
C PRO A 151 -0.23 -4.67 18.75
N ASN A 152 0.89 -5.16 19.26
CA ASN A 152 0.99 -6.48 19.88
C ASN A 152 0.64 -6.48 21.38
N ASP A 153 0.61 -5.30 22.01
CA ASP A 153 0.24 -5.17 23.43
C ASP A 153 -1.27 -4.93 23.55
N LYS A 154 -2.01 -5.96 23.95
CA LYS A 154 -3.47 -5.88 24.11
C LYS A 154 -3.91 -5.16 25.39
N VAL A 155 -3.01 -4.94 26.34
CA VAL A 155 -3.32 -4.33 27.63
C VAL A 155 -2.99 -2.84 27.64
N LYS A 156 -1.81 -2.48 27.16
CA LYS A 156 -1.31 -1.10 27.14
C LYS A 156 -0.70 -0.77 25.77
N PRO A 157 -1.52 -0.70 24.71
CA PRO A 157 -1.01 -0.49 23.34
C PRO A 157 -0.36 0.89 23.16
N MET A 158 -0.83 1.93 23.85
CA MET A 158 -0.27 3.28 23.75
C MET A 158 1.02 3.38 24.57
N VAL A 159 2.12 3.78 23.92
CA VAL A 159 3.47 3.85 24.52
C VAL A 159 3.81 5.27 24.92
N ASP A 160 3.66 6.24 23.98
CA ASP A 160 4.08 7.62 24.15
C ASP A 160 3.37 8.57 23.19
N SER A 161 3.53 9.88 23.39
CA SER A 161 3.09 10.90 22.43
C SER A 161 3.91 12.17 22.55
N VAL A 162 3.99 12.93 21.44
CA VAL A 162 4.69 14.23 21.39
C VAL A 162 3.81 15.25 20.68
N VAL A 163 3.82 16.49 21.17
CA VAL A 163 3.17 17.63 20.51
C VAL A 163 4.01 18.06 19.32
N VAL A 164 3.38 18.24 18.15
CA VAL A 164 4.08 18.63 16.91
C VAL A 164 3.49 19.89 16.27
N GLY A 165 2.24 20.22 16.52
CA GLY A 165 1.54 21.41 15.96
C GLY A 165 0.11 21.07 15.57
N ASP A 166 -0.64 22.06 15.08
CA ASP A 166 -2.04 21.89 14.75
C ASP A 166 -2.22 21.00 13.51
N HIS A 167 -3.18 20.08 13.59
CA HIS A 167 -3.65 19.22 12.49
C HIS A 167 -2.52 18.56 11.68
N PRO A 168 -1.60 17.81 12.33
CA PRO A 168 -0.57 17.08 11.59
C PRO A 168 -1.22 16.01 10.69
N GLU A 169 -0.77 15.95 9.46
CA GLU A 169 -1.27 15.03 8.43
C GLU A 169 -0.26 13.90 8.19
N ALA A 170 0.37 13.85 7.04
CA ALA A 170 1.25 12.75 6.64
C ALA A 170 2.43 12.57 7.60
N ILE A 171 2.76 11.31 7.84
CA ILE A 171 3.91 10.87 8.65
C ILE A 171 4.65 9.77 7.89
N SER A 172 5.98 9.75 7.97
CA SER A 172 6.81 8.71 7.35
C SER A 172 8.04 8.40 8.21
N ILE A 173 8.60 7.23 8.03
CA ILE A 173 9.83 6.75 8.68
C ILE A 173 10.76 6.23 7.58
#